data_4bf00ec6ccc25b048c2f0ed1e9be949a
#
_entry.id   4bf00ec6ccc25b048c2f0ed1e9be949a
#
_cell.length_a   1.000
_cell.length_b   1.000
_cell.length_c   1.000
_cell.angle_alpha   90.00
_cell.angle_beta   90.00
_cell.angle_gamma   90.00
#
_symmetry.space_group_name_H-M   'P 1'
#
loop_
_entity.id
_entity.type
_entity.pdbx_description
1 polymer ?
#
loop_
_entity_poly.entity_id
_entity_poly.type
_entity_poly.pdbx_seq_one_letter_code
_entity_poly.pdbx_strand_id
1 'polypeptide(L)'
;EKGIKILSNINFWGAMGLLVFVLIAGPTIFMLETGLDSIGRLLSNFFVMATWAEPFGGYGTFENTHFPQDWTIFYWAWWLVFAPSMGLFVARISRGRTIKQMVSGSIFFGSLGCFLFFMILGNYGLSLQLSGELDVVAILNEEGATKAIFSMLAQLPMSTLVIAVFTLLCIIFTATTFDSISYILASVVQNNVTEEPMRWNRMFWAFTLSFLPTILMFLGGLSTLQTAAIVGGLPLLAISVMLMISAVRATSLDLRHQESYIEPTINIEELPDMDPWSAEGMALAQFEKEKDAAQDAAELEREAYKALADVKKEIRAYVLEQGAQMETHELPENLQQALEQAENSLSTAQAKKVELSEQAQKARVAFNQVVAELPLA
;
A
#
# COMPACT_ATOMS: atom_id res chain seq x y z
N GLU A 1 17.87 -1.51 14.12
CA GLU A 1 17.17 -1.90 12.88
C GLU A 1 17.25 -3.40 12.56
N LYS A 2 18.43 -4.06 12.63
CA LYS A 2 18.55 -5.50 12.33
C LYS A 2 17.69 -6.37 13.27
N GLY A 3 17.62 -6.06 14.57
CA GLY A 3 16.84 -6.83 15.54
C GLY A 3 15.33 -6.79 15.28
N ILE A 4 14.77 -5.62 14.94
CA ILE A 4 13.35 -5.45 14.64
C ILE A 4 12.96 -6.20 13.37
N LYS A 5 13.82 -6.14 12.34
CA LYS A 5 13.61 -6.90 11.10
C LYS A 5 13.58 -8.41 11.35
N ILE A 6 14.45 -8.92 12.23
CA ILE A 6 14.45 -10.34 12.60
C ILE A 6 13.17 -10.69 13.36
N LEU A 7 12.75 -9.88 14.33
CA LEU A 7 11.51 -10.06 15.08
C LEU A 7 10.27 -10.05 14.17
N SER A 8 10.21 -9.11 13.23
CA SER A 8 9.13 -9.04 12.25
C SER A 8 9.07 -10.27 11.35
N ASN A 9 10.23 -10.77 10.89
CA ASN A 9 10.30 -12.01 10.12
C ASN A 9 9.86 -13.24 10.93
N ILE A 10 10.28 -13.33 12.20
CA ILE A 10 9.86 -14.41 13.10
C ILE A 10 8.35 -14.36 13.29
N ASN A 11 7.79 -13.17 13.50
CA ASN A 11 6.35 -12.98 13.65
C ASN A 11 5.59 -13.42 12.39
N PHE A 12 6.04 -13.00 11.21
CA PHE A 12 5.42 -13.38 9.94
C PHE A 12 5.41 -14.90 9.73
N TRP A 13 6.59 -15.54 9.85
CA TRP A 13 6.68 -16.99 9.65
C TRP A 13 5.99 -17.77 10.77
N GLY A 14 6.01 -17.26 12.00
CA GLY A 14 5.27 -17.85 13.11
C GLY A 14 3.75 -17.79 12.90
N ALA A 15 3.22 -16.66 12.45
CA ALA A 15 1.81 -16.50 12.10
C ALA A 15 1.41 -17.41 10.93
N MET A 16 2.23 -17.51 9.88
CA MET A 16 1.98 -18.44 8.77
C MET A 16 2.02 -19.90 9.22
N GLY A 17 2.97 -20.26 10.08
CA GLY A 17 3.05 -21.60 10.68
C GLY A 17 1.81 -21.93 11.53
N LEU A 18 1.34 -20.96 12.31
CA LEU A 18 0.09 -21.13 13.09
C LEU A 18 -1.12 -21.32 12.19
N LEU A 19 -1.25 -20.54 11.11
CA LEU A 19 -2.36 -20.69 10.15
C LEU A 19 -2.35 -22.06 9.48
N VAL A 20 -1.17 -22.51 9.02
CA VAL A 20 -1.01 -23.84 8.42
C VAL A 20 -1.36 -24.94 9.44
N PHE A 21 -0.92 -24.79 10.69
CA PHE A 21 -1.26 -25.74 11.76
C PHE A 21 -2.76 -25.81 11.99
N VAL A 22 -3.46 -24.65 12.11
CA VAL A 22 -4.91 -24.62 12.30
C VAL A 22 -5.64 -25.20 11.10
N LEU A 23 -5.16 -24.94 9.87
CA LEU A 23 -5.73 -25.50 8.66
C LEU A 23 -5.66 -27.04 8.63
N ILE A 24 -4.56 -27.62 9.10
CA ILE A 24 -4.35 -29.08 9.12
C ILE A 24 -5.08 -29.72 10.31
N ALA A 25 -5.05 -29.09 11.48
CA ALA A 25 -5.62 -29.62 12.72
C ALA A 25 -7.13 -29.47 12.83
N GLY A 26 -7.70 -28.48 12.15
CA GLY A 26 -9.13 -28.20 12.10
C GLY A 26 -9.85 -28.89 10.93
N PRO A 27 -11.11 -28.53 10.68
CA PRO A 27 -11.92 -29.07 9.59
C PRO A 27 -11.50 -28.44 8.24
N THR A 28 -10.39 -28.87 7.70
CA THR A 28 -9.75 -28.32 6.49
C THR A 28 -10.71 -28.12 5.32
N ILE A 29 -11.53 -29.12 5.00
CA ILE A 29 -12.47 -29.08 3.87
C ILE A 29 -13.49 -27.97 4.09
N PHE A 30 -14.12 -27.92 5.28
CA PHE A 30 -15.07 -26.87 5.63
C PHE A 30 -14.46 -25.46 5.52
N MET A 31 -13.25 -25.28 6.06
CA MET A 31 -12.56 -23.97 6.00
C MET A 31 -12.27 -23.52 4.57
N LEU A 32 -11.85 -24.44 3.69
CA LEU A 32 -11.55 -24.13 2.29
C LEU A 32 -12.81 -23.86 1.48
N GLU A 33 -13.84 -24.70 1.59
CA GLU A 33 -15.11 -24.54 0.87
C GLU A 33 -15.81 -23.26 1.27
N THR A 34 -15.96 -23.00 2.58
CA THR A 34 -16.58 -21.77 3.10
C THR A 34 -15.75 -20.52 2.74
N GLY A 35 -14.43 -20.63 2.76
CA GLY A 35 -13.54 -19.56 2.38
C GLY A 35 -13.68 -19.17 0.90
N LEU A 36 -13.70 -20.16 0.01
CA LEU A 36 -13.90 -19.92 -1.43
C LEU A 36 -15.30 -19.36 -1.73
N ASP A 37 -16.36 -19.89 -1.11
CA ASP A 37 -17.72 -19.35 -1.25
C ASP A 37 -17.79 -17.91 -0.75
N SER A 38 -17.13 -17.59 0.39
CA SER A 38 -17.07 -16.23 0.93
C SER A 38 -16.40 -15.24 -0.02
N ILE A 39 -15.32 -15.64 -0.69
CA ILE A 39 -14.67 -14.80 -1.71
C ILE A 39 -15.60 -14.57 -2.90
N GLY A 40 -16.28 -15.61 -3.38
CA GLY A 40 -17.25 -15.50 -4.46
C GLY A 40 -18.40 -14.55 -4.12
N ARG A 41 -18.96 -14.66 -2.91
CA ARG A 41 -20.02 -13.76 -2.40
C ARG A 41 -19.54 -12.33 -2.22
N LEU A 42 -18.31 -12.13 -1.73
CA LEU A 42 -17.72 -10.80 -1.59
C LEU A 42 -17.60 -10.10 -2.95
N LEU A 43 -17.10 -10.79 -3.96
CA LEU A 43 -16.94 -10.22 -5.30
C LEU A 43 -18.29 -9.92 -5.97
N SER A 44 -19.25 -10.85 -5.87
CA SER A 44 -20.57 -10.68 -6.50
C SER A 44 -21.44 -9.65 -5.80
N ASN A 45 -21.30 -9.44 -4.49
CA ASN A 45 -22.12 -8.52 -3.70
C ASN A 45 -21.33 -7.31 -3.17
N PHE A 46 -20.17 -7.02 -3.74
CA PHE A 46 -19.25 -5.99 -3.23
C PHE A 46 -19.94 -4.65 -2.96
N PHE A 47 -20.69 -4.13 -3.94
CA PHE A 47 -21.36 -2.83 -3.79
C PHE A 47 -22.48 -2.87 -2.73
N VAL A 48 -23.26 -3.95 -2.70
CA VAL A 48 -24.34 -4.12 -1.72
C VAL A 48 -23.75 -4.17 -0.30
N MET A 49 -22.68 -4.92 -0.10
CA MET A 49 -22.02 -5.04 1.20
C MET A 49 -21.33 -3.74 1.62
N ALA A 50 -20.68 -3.04 0.67
CA ALA A 50 -19.98 -1.78 0.94
C ALA A 50 -20.92 -0.61 1.29
N THR A 51 -22.18 -0.66 0.82
CA THR A 51 -23.19 0.39 1.04
C THR A 51 -24.27 -0.02 2.04
N TRP A 52 -24.12 -1.17 2.70
CA TRP A 52 -25.09 -1.64 3.67
C TRP A 52 -25.13 -0.74 4.90
N ALA A 53 -26.28 -0.13 5.16
CA ALA A 53 -26.49 0.83 6.25
C ALA A 53 -27.61 0.44 7.21
N GLU A 54 -28.10 -0.81 7.13
CA GLU A 54 -29.19 -1.34 7.97
C GLU A 54 -30.46 -0.43 7.98
N PRO A 55 -31.03 -0.10 6.80
CA PRO A 55 -32.04 0.97 6.67
C PRO A 55 -33.34 0.70 7.42
N PHE A 56 -33.62 -0.55 7.82
CA PHE A 56 -34.82 -0.95 8.55
C PHE A 56 -34.58 -1.32 10.01
N GLY A 57 -33.32 -1.22 10.49
CA GLY A 57 -32.97 -1.55 11.86
C GLY A 57 -33.78 -0.74 12.87
N GLY A 58 -34.47 -1.41 13.82
CA GLY A 58 -35.31 -0.79 14.81
C GLY A 58 -36.71 -0.40 14.35
N TYR A 59 -37.10 -0.70 13.09
CA TYR A 59 -38.46 -0.44 12.60
C TYR A 59 -39.31 -1.71 12.60
N GLY A 60 -40.43 -1.66 13.30
CA GLY A 60 -41.40 -2.77 13.37
C GLY A 60 -40.83 -4.02 14.05
N THR A 61 -40.75 -5.11 13.27
CA THR A 61 -40.19 -6.41 13.72
C THR A 61 -38.72 -6.59 13.43
N PHE A 62 -38.09 -5.61 12.74
CA PHE A 62 -36.67 -5.69 12.39
C PHE A 62 -35.80 -5.27 13.59
N GLU A 63 -34.98 -6.16 14.06
CA GLU A 63 -34.01 -5.86 15.11
C GLU A 63 -32.92 -4.90 14.59
N ASN A 64 -32.46 -4.01 15.47
CA ASN A 64 -31.30 -3.20 15.19
C ASN A 64 -30.05 -3.97 15.62
N THR A 65 -29.26 -4.44 14.66
CA THR A 65 -28.07 -5.24 14.96
C THR A 65 -26.85 -4.38 15.29
N HIS A 66 -26.92 -3.07 15.04
CA HIS A 66 -25.78 -2.13 15.16
C HIS A 66 -24.56 -2.53 14.31
N PHE A 67 -24.72 -3.46 13.37
CA PHE A 67 -23.63 -3.96 12.52
C PHE A 67 -22.85 -2.85 11.79
N PRO A 68 -23.51 -1.85 11.14
CA PRO A 68 -22.77 -0.77 10.50
C PRO A 68 -21.93 0.05 11.46
N GLN A 69 -22.41 0.28 12.69
CA GLN A 69 -21.71 1.05 13.72
C GLN A 69 -20.50 0.29 14.25
N ASP A 70 -20.67 -0.98 14.59
CA ASP A 70 -19.67 -1.80 15.25
C ASP A 70 -18.58 -2.28 14.28
N TRP A 71 -18.89 -2.39 12.98
CA TRP A 71 -17.98 -2.92 11.98
C TRP A 71 -17.63 -1.89 10.91
N THR A 72 -18.58 -1.41 10.13
CA THR A 72 -18.29 -0.55 8.97
C THR A 72 -17.72 0.79 9.42
N ILE A 73 -18.41 1.51 10.30
CA ILE A 73 -17.98 2.84 10.77
C ILE A 73 -16.70 2.73 11.58
N PHE A 74 -16.61 1.73 12.46
CA PHE A 74 -15.42 1.52 13.29
C PHE A 74 -14.17 1.25 12.42
N TYR A 75 -14.23 0.32 11.46
CA TYR A 75 -13.08 -0.01 10.62
C TYR A 75 -12.67 1.16 9.71
N TRP A 76 -13.62 1.89 9.15
CA TRP A 76 -13.31 3.10 8.39
C TRP A 76 -12.64 4.17 9.25
N ALA A 77 -13.14 4.42 10.44
CA ALA A 77 -12.56 5.38 11.38
C ALA A 77 -11.14 4.95 11.80
N TRP A 78 -10.94 3.66 12.12
CA TRP A 78 -9.63 3.11 12.45
C TRP A 78 -8.61 3.33 11.33
N TRP A 79 -8.98 2.99 10.08
CA TRP A 79 -8.09 3.20 8.95
C TRP A 79 -7.79 4.68 8.71
N LEU A 80 -8.74 5.57 8.88
CA LEU A 80 -8.53 7.02 8.76
C LEU A 80 -7.55 7.55 9.81
N VAL A 81 -7.67 7.09 11.05
CA VAL A 81 -6.73 7.46 12.13
C VAL A 81 -5.32 6.96 11.87
N PHE A 82 -5.20 5.76 11.31
CA PHE A 82 -3.93 5.10 11.05
C PHE A 82 -3.25 5.56 9.74
N ALA A 83 -4.03 6.03 8.77
CA ALA A 83 -3.57 6.37 7.42
C ALA A 83 -2.41 7.38 7.37
N PRO A 84 -2.37 8.48 8.13
CA PRO A 84 -1.26 9.44 8.06
C PRO A 84 0.08 8.83 8.45
N SER A 85 0.14 8.05 9.54
CA SER A 85 1.37 7.40 10.00
C SER A 85 1.80 6.29 9.05
N MET A 86 0.85 5.50 8.55
CA MET A 86 1.11 4.45 7.58
C MET A 86 1.56 5.03 6.23
N GLY A 87 0.98 6.14 5.79
CA GLY A 87 1.38 6.85 4.57
C GLY A 87 2.85 7.29 4.63
N LEU A 88 3.30 7.86 5.74
CA LEU A 88 4.70 8.24 5.95
C LEU A 88 5.64 7.02 5.97
N PHE A 89 5.21 5.92 6.59
CA PHE A 89 5.98 4.67 6.58
C PHE A 89 6.12 4.12 5.15
N VAL A 90 5.01 4.00 4.42
CA VAL A 90 5.00 3.50 3.04
C VAL A 90 5.84 4.38 2.13
N ALA A 91 5.78 5.71 2.26
CA ALA A 91 6.60 6.64 1.48
C ALA A 91 8.10 6.37 1.65
N ARG A 92 8.55 6.02 2.88
CA ARG A 92 9.96 5.72 3.14
C ARG A 92 10.44 4.41 2.53
N ILE A 93 9.61 3.37 2.59
CA ILE A 93 9.98 2.02 2.09
C ILE A 93 9.75 1.84 0.59
N SER A 94 9.02 2.76 -0.06
CA SER A 94 8.62 2.66 -1.46
C SER A 94 9.59 3.35 -2.44
N ARG A 95 10.76 3.80 -2.00
CA ARG A 95 11.76 4.43 -2.86
C ARG A 95 12.12 3.55 -4.03
N GLY A 96 12.06 4.11 -5.24
CA GLY A 96 12.35 3.40 -6.50
C GLY A 96 11.19 2.56 -7.04
N ARG A 97 9.99 2.64 -6.46
CA ARG A 97 8.77 2.00 -6.97
C ARG A 97 7.83 3.02 -7.56
N THR A 98 7.08 2.62 -8.57
CA THR A 98 6.01 3.48 -9.11
C THR A 98 4.81 3.51 -8.16
N ILE A 99 4.02 4.60 -8.20
CA ILE A 99 2.78 4.73 -7.42
C ILE A 99 1.84 3.56 -7.72
N LYS A 100 1.70 3.18 -9.00
CA LYS A 100 0.88 2.03 -9.42
C LYS A 100 1.33 0.74 -8.74
N GLN A 101 2.62 0.42 -8.74
CA GLN A 101 3.15 -0.78 -8.09
C GLN A 101 2.91 -0.77 -6.58
N MET A 102 3.10 0.37 -5.95
CA MET A 102 2.91 0.53 -4.52
C MET A 102 1.43 0.33 -4.13
N VAL A 103 0.52 1.03 -4.79
CA VAL A 103 -0.94 0.94 -4.51
C VAL A 103 -1.47 -0.47 -4.80
N SER A 104 -1.18 -1.02 -6.00
CA SER A 104 -1.66 -2.36 -6.37
C SER A 104 -1.09 -3.44 -5.46
N GLY A 105 0.19 -3.34 -5.10
CA GLY A 105 0.84 -4.28 -4.19
C GLY A 105 0.25 -4.20 -2.78
N SER A 106 0.01 -3.01 -2.25
CA SER A 106 -0.60 -2.84 -0.92
C SER A 106 -2.02 -3.39 -0.87
N ILE A 107 -2.83 -3.15 -1.90
CA ILE A 107 -4.20 -3.69 -1.98
C ILE A 107 -4.16 -5.22 -2.07
N PHE A 108 -3.39 -5.77 -3.02
CA PHE A 108 -3.38 -7.20 -3.27
C PHE A 108 -2.83 -8.01 -2.08
N PHE A 109 -1.63 -7.68 -1.61
CA PHE A 109 -1.00 -8.44 -0.52
C PHE A 109 -1.66 -8.19 0.83
N GLY A 110 -2.17 -6.97 1.08
CA GLY A 110 -2.93 -6.67 2.28
C GLY A 110 -4.24 -7.45 2.34
N SER A 111 -5.02 -7.44 1.26
CA SER A 111 -6.28 -8.22 1.16
C SER A 111 -6.02 -9.72 1.24
N LEU A 112 -4.98 -10.23 0.58
CA LEU A 112 -4.60 -11.64 0.64
C LEU A 112 -4.31 -12.09 2.08
N GLY A 113 -3.56 -11.27 2.84
CA GLY A 113 -3.30 -11.54 4.25
C GLY A 113 -4.59 -11.63 5.07
N CYS A 114 -5.48 -10.64 4.93
CA CYS A 114 -6.78 -10.67 5.61
C CYS A 114 -7.61 -11.90 5.23
N PHE A 115 -7.70 -12.23 3.94
CA PHE A 115 -8.45 -13.40 3.48
C PHE A 115 -7.90 -14.70 4.06
N LEU A 116 -6.59 -14.87 4.13
CA LEU A 116 -5.99 -16.08 4.74
C LEU A 116 -6.37 -16.21 6.22
N PHE A 117 -6.31 -15.13 6.99
CA PHE A 117 -6.69 -15.17 8.39
C PHE A 117 -8.18 -15.46 8.57
N PHE A 118 -9.06 -14.78 7.86
CA PHE A 118 -10.51 -15.01 7.95
C PHE A 118 -10.91 -16.39 7.42
N MET A 119 -10.31 -16.84 6.33
CA MET A 119 -10.59 -18.15 5.74
C MET A 119 -10.21 -19.31 6.68
N ILE A 120 -9.13 -19.16 7.44
CA ILE A 120 -8.67 -20.23 8.32
C ILE A 120 -9.23 -20.05 9.74
N LEU A 121 -8.86 -18.97 10.44
CA LEU A 121 -9.27 -18.78 11.84
C LEU A 121 -10.76 -18.43 11.99
N GLY A 122 -11.28 -17.60 11.09
CA GLY A 122 -12.70 -17.23 11.11
C GLY A 122 -13.61 -18.44 10.84
N ASN A 123 -13.30 -19.21 9.80
CA ASN A 123 -14.09 -20.40 9.48
C ASN A 123 -13.86 -21.55 10.45
N TYR A 124 -12.69 -21.62 11.11
CA TYR A 124 -12.52 -22.54 12.24
C TYR A 124 -13.49 -22.21 13.39
N GLY A 125 -13.58 -20.94 13.79
CA GLY A 125 -14.54 -20.52 14.79
C GLY A 125 -16.00 -20.76 14.38
N LEU A 126 -16.33 -20.50 13.12
CA LEU A 126 -17.65 -20.81 12.56
C LEU A 126 -17.96 -22.31 12.59
N SER A 127 -16.97 -23.15 12.31
CA SER A 127 -17.17 -24.61 12.38
C SER A 127 -17.48 -25.08 13.80
N LEU A 128 -16.79 -24.55 14.81
CA LEU A 128 -17.05 -24.88 16.21
C LEU A 128 -18.46 -24.47 16.65
N GLN A 129 -18.92 -23.30 16.21
CA GLN A 129 -20.27 -22.81 16.45
C GLN A 129 -21.34 -23.72 15.81
N LEU A 130 -21.14 -24.07 14.54
CA LEU A 130 -22.11 -24.85 13.77
C LEU A 130 -22.14 -26.32 14.18
N SER A 131 -21.01 -26.90 14.60
CA SER A 131 -20.95 -28.25 15.12
C SER A 131 -21.54 -28.37 16.52
N GLY A 132 -21.70 -27.26 17.24
CA GLY A 132 -22.13 -27.24 18.64
C GLY A 132 -21.06 -27.67 19.63
N GLU A 133 -19.81 -27.80 19.20
CA GLU A 133 -18.67 -28.10 20.09
C GLU A 133 -18.34 -26.94 21.03
N LEU A 134 -18.54 -25.70 20.57
CA LEU A 134 -18.33 -24.50 21.34
C LEU A 134 -19.33 -23.42 20.93
N ASP A 135 -20.06 -22.86 21.92
CA ASP A 135 -20.91 -21.68 21.65
C ASP A 135 -20.08 -20.39 21.63
N VAL A 136 -19.44 -20.15 20.47
CA VAL A 136 -18.56 -19.00 20.25
C VAL A 136 -19.33 -17.69 20.38
N VAL A 137 -20.59 -17.66 19.92
CA VAL A 137 -21.44 -16.45 19.95
C VAL A 137 -21.81 -16.08 21.38
N ALA A 138 -22.19 -17.04 22.21
CA ALA A 138 -22.46 -16.78 23.62
C ALA A 138 -21.24 -16.23 24.36
N ILE A 139 -20.09 -16.86 24.20
CA ILE A 139 -18.82 -16.41 24.79
C ILE A 139 -18.46 -14.99 24.30
N LEU A 140 -18.63 -14.72 23.01
CA LEU A 140 -18.36 -13.41 22.43
C LEU A 140 -19.22 -12.31 23.08
N ASN A 141 -20.49 -12.56 23.27
CA ASN A 141 -21.44 -11.60 23.83
C ASN A 141 -21.29 -11.42 25.36
N GLU A 142 -20.99 -12.47 26.10
CA GLU A 142 -20.90 -12.45 27.54
C GLU A 142 -19.50 -12.09 28.06
N GLU A 143 -18.46 -12.66 27.47
CA GLU A 143 -17.09 -12.54 27.96
C GLU A 143 -16.16 -11.74 27.01
N GLY A 144 -16.65 -11.41 25.83
CA GLY A 144 -15.95 -10.58 24.84
C GLY A 144 -15.03 -11.34 23.89
N ALA A 145 -14.55 -10.64 22.87
CA ALA A 145 -13.80 -11.20 21.74
C ALA A 145 -12.49 -11.91 22.15
N THR A 146 -11.77 -11.37 23.13
CA THR A 146 -10.52 -11.97 23.62
C THR A 146 -10.76 -13.38 24.16
N LYS A 147 -11.78 -13.53 25.00
CA LYS A 147 -12.11 -14.83 25.60
C LYS A 147 -12.58 -15.83 24.53
N ALA A 148 -13.42 -15.37 23.60
CA ALA A 148 -13.88 -16.20 22.48
C ALA A 148 -12.69 -16.77 21.67
N ILE A 149 -11.70 -15.94 21.31
CA ILE A 149 -10.52 -16.37 20.58
C ILE A 149 -9.72 -17.42 21.38
N PHE A 150 -9.45 -17.18 22.66
CA PHE A 150 -8.74 -18.14 23.48
C PHE A 150 -9.51 -19.46 23.66
N SER A 151 -10.83 -19.41 23.83
CA SER A 151 -11.69 -20.60 23.92
C SER A 151 -11.68 -21.41 22.63
N MET A 152 -11.67 -20.75 21.46
CA MET A 152 -11.51 -21.43 20.16
C MET A 152 -10.15 -22.11 20.03
N LEU A 153 -9.06 -21.41 20.37
CA LEU A 153 -7.71 -21.97 20.31
C LEU A 153 -7.52 -23.13 21.31
N ALA A 154 -8.26 -23.13 22.43
CA ALA A 154 -8.24 -24.21 23.41
C ALA A 154 -8.85 -25.54 22.90
N GLN A 155 -9.65 -25.50 21.83
CA GLN A 155 -10.20 -26.72 21.20
C GLN A 155 -9.19 -27.41 20.27
N LEU A 156 -8.10 -26.74 19.91
CA LEU A 156 -7.07 -27.32 19.05
C LEU A 156 -6.22 -28.36 19.79
N PRO A 157 -5.68 -29.37 19.09
CA PRO A 157 -4.70 -30.27 19.66
C PRO A 157 -3.46 -29.48 20.12
N MET A 158 -2.87 -29.88 21.23
CA MET A 158 -1.74 -29.18 21.87
C MET A 158 -2.10 -27.73 22.27
N SER A 159 -3.31 -27.47 22.71
CA SER A 159 -3.87 -26.15 22.99
C SER A 159 -2.97 -25.24 23.82
N THR A 160 -2.32 -25.76 24.85
CA THR A 160 -1.38 -24.96 25.69
C THR A 160 -0.23 -24.40 24.86
N LEU A 161 0.35 -25.20 23.96
CA LEU A 161 1.44 -24.74 23.07
C LEU A 161 0.92 -23.70 22.07
N VAL A 162 -0.24 -23.99 21.46
CA VAL A 162 -0.88 -23.08 20.47
C VAL A 162 -1.17 -21.72 21.11
N ILE A 163 -1.76 -21.70 22.29
CA ILE A 163 -2.04 -20.46 23.03
C ILE A 163 -0.74 -19.73 23.41
N ALA A 164 0.28 -20.43 23.87
CA ALA A 164 1.56 -19.82 24.17
C ALA A 164 2.22 -19.20 22.95
N VAL A 165 2.23 -19.89 21.80
CA VAL A 165 2.75 -19.37 20.53
C VAL A 165 1.92 -18.18 20.06
N PHE A 166 0.61 -18.28 20.05
CA PHE A 166 -0.28 -17.18 19.67
C PHE A 166 -0.04 -15.93 20.54
N THR A 167 0.03 -16.09 21.86
CA THR A 167 0.32 -14.98 22.79
C THR A 167 1.67 -14.35 22.51
N LEU A 168 2.70 -15.16 22.28
CA LEU A 168 4.03 -14.66 21.91
C LEU A 168 4.01 -13.86 20.62
N LEU A 169 3.32 -14.36 19.59
CA LEU A 169 3.16 -13.66 18.31
C LEU A 169 2.43 -12.32 18.49
N CYS A 170 1.37 -12.27 19.30
CA CYS A 170 0.67 -11.02 19.63
C CYS A 170 1.59 -10.00 20.31
N ILE A 171 2.44 -10.43 21.25
CA ILE A 171 3.40 -9.56 21.93
C ILE A 171 4.43 -9.01 20.92
N ILE A 172 5.02 -9.87 20.08
CA ILE A 172 6.00 -9.45 19.08
C ILE A 172 5.37 -8.50 18.07
N PHE A 173 4.15 -8.79 17.60
CA PHE A 173 3.41 -7.95 16.65
C PHE A 173 3.16 -6.56 17.23
N THR A 174 2.67 -6.47 18.45
CA THR A 174 2.42 -5.20 19.15
C THR A 174 3.71 -4.40 19.33
N ALA A 175 4.78 -5.06 19.78
CA ALA A 175 6.08 -4.41 19.98
C ALA A 175 6.67 -3.86 18.67
N THR A 176 6.62 -4.62 17.57
CA THR A 176 7.13 -4.18 16.27
C THR A 176 6.29 -3.05 15.66
N THR A 177 4.98 -3.06 15.87
CA THR A 177 4.06 -2.01 15.42
C THR A 177 4.31 -0.70 16.17
N PHE A 178 4.38 -0.74 17.49
CA PHE A 178 4.63 0.46 18.30
C PHE A 178 6.01 1.06 18.05
N ASP A 179 7.02 0.22 17.87
CA ASP A 179 8.36 0.68 17.52
C ASP A 179 8.37 1.41 16.17
N SER A 180 7.69 0.85 15.14
CA SER A 180 7.60 1.46 13.82
C SER A 180 6.87 2.80 13.84
N ILE A 181 5.73 2.88 14.53
CA ILE A 181 4.94 4.13 14.65
C ILE A 181 5.70 5.17 15.46
N SER A 182 6.34 4.79 16.58
CA SER A 182 7.14 5.71 17.39
C SER A 182 8.31 6.28 16.62
N TYR A 183 8.96 5.49 15.78
CA TYR A 183 10.03 5.93 14.88
C TYR A 183 9.54 6.99 13.90
N ILE A 184 8.37 6.77 13.26
CA ILE A 184 7.79 7.70 12.31
C ILE A 184 7.44 9.02 13.00
N LEU A 185 6.71 8.97 14.11
CA LEU A 185 6.32 10.16 14.86
C LEU A 185 7.55 10.95 15.34
N ALA A 186 8.54 10.26 15.88
CA ALA A 186 9.78 10.89 16.29
C ALA A 186 10.53 11.56 15.13
N SER A 187 10.45 11.00 13.92
CA SER A 187 11.09 11.59 12.73
C SER A 187 10.37 12.84 12.23
N VAL A 188 9.02 12.86 12.29
CA VAL A 188 8.21 13.98 11.78
C VAL A 188 8.30 15.22 12.65
N VAL A 189 8.52 15.05 13.97
CA VAL A 189 8.62 16.17 14.93
C VAL A 189 10.00 16.82 14.94
N GLN A 190 10.97 16.33 14.15
CA GLN A 190 12.32 16.90 14.06
C GLN A 190 12.40 17.93 12.93
N ASN A 191 13.29 18.93 13.11
CA ASN A 191 13.54 19.94 12.07
C ASN A 191 14.18 19.33 10.81
N ASN A 192 14.95 18.25 10.96
CA ASN A 192 15.58 17.56 9.84
C ASN A 192 15.03 16.14 9.73
N VAL A 193 14.08 15.94 8.81
CA VAL A 193 13.35 14.67 8.60
C VAL A 193 14.23 13.59 7.97
N THR A 194 15.38 13.96 7.40
CA THR A 194 16.29 13.02 6.73
C THR A 194 17.24 12.30 7.70
N GLU A 195 17.44 12.84 8.90
CA GLU A 195 18.28 12.26 9.94
C GLU A 195 17.52 11.22 10.77
N GLU A 196 18.27 10.29 11.36
CA GLU A 196 17.68 9.33 12.30
C GLU A 196 17.15 10.05 13.55
N PRO A 197 15.94 9.70 14.02
CA PRO A 197 15.37 10.36 15.18
C PRO A 197 16.16 10.08 16.46
N MET A 198 16.31 11.10 17.30
CA MET A 198 16.95 10.97 18.59
C MET A 198 16.27 9.88 19.42
N ARG A 199 17.08 9.03 20.07
CA ARG A 199 16.60 7.89 20.87
C ARG A 199 15.59 8.31 21.94
N TRP A 200 15.81 9.44 22.59
CA TRP A 200 14.90 9.96 23.63
C TRP A 200 13.53 10.34 23.06
N ASN A 201 13.48 11.00 21.92
CA ASN A 201 12.25 11.37 21.24
C ASN A 201 11.44 10.11 20.84
N ARG A 202 12.14 9.10 20.32
CA ARG A 202 11.53 7.81 19.98
C ARG A 202 10.98 7.09 21.21
N MET A 203 11.73 7.08 22.34
CA MET A 203 11.24 6.50 23.59
C MET A 203 10.01 7.25 24.14
N PHE A 204 10.01 8.57 24.06
CA PHE A 204 8.86 9.40 24.46
C PHE A 204 7.61 9.00 23.68
N TRP A 205 7.68 8.90 22.36
CA TRP A 205 6.55 8.50 21.54
C TRP A 205 6.12 7.06 21.77
N ALA A 206 7.06 6.13 21.96
CA ALA A 206 6.73 4.74 22.29
C ALA A 206 5.96 4.65 23.62
N PHE A 207 6.38 5.40 24.64
CA PHE A 207 5.68 5.47 25.92
C PHE A 207 4.29 6.10 25.77
N THR A 208 4.18 7.23 25.07
CA THR A 208 2.90 7.94 24.88
C THR A 208 1.89 7.07 24.14
N LEU A 209 2.32 6.37 23.08
CA LEU A 209 1.49 5.46 22.30
C LEU A 209 1.00 4.26 23.12
N SER A 210 1.79 3.79 24.08
CA SER A 210 1.41 2.67 24.94
C SER A 210 0.52 3.12 26.11
N PHE A 211 0.81 4.28 26.68
CA PHE A 211 0.17 4.77 27.90
C PHE A 211 -1.31 5.11 27.70
N LEU A 212 -1.62 5.88 26.67
CA LEU A 212 -3.01 6.32 26.42
C LEU A 212 -3.97 5.16 26.14
N PRO A 213 -3.71 4.21 25.23
CA PRO A 213 -4.57 3.04 25.05
C PRO A 213 -4.70 2.19 26.30
N THR A 214 -3.63 2.04 27.08
CA THR A 214 -3.67 1.28 28.32
C THR A 214 -4.62 1.91 29.33
N ILE A 215 -4.60 3.23 29.52
CA ILE A 215 -5.54 3.93 30.38
C ILE A 215 -6.98 3.73 29.89
N LEU A 216 -7.24 3.90 28.60
CA LEU A 216 -8.59 3.73 28.04
C LEU A 216 -9.10 2.30 28.23
N MET A 217 -8.24 1.31 28.10
CA MET A 217 -8.58 -0.10 28.37
C MET A 217 -8.95 -0.33 29.84
N PHE A 218 -8.25 0.29 30.78
CA PHE A 218 -8.60 0.19 32.21
C PHE A 218 -9.90 0.92 32.58
N LEU A 219 -10.23 2.02 31.89
CA LEU A 219 -11.42 2.82 32.17
C LEU A 219 -12.72 2.21 31.62
N GLY A 220 -12.68 1.53 30.51
CA GLY A 220 -13.90 1.02 29.87
C GLY A 220 -13.67 -0.10 28.86
N GLY A 221 -12.52 -0.75 28.90
CA GLY A 221 -12.23 -1.89 28.05
C GLY A 221 -12.05 -1.54 26.56
N LEU A 222 -12.21 -2.56 25.72
CA LEU A 222 -12.03 -2.44 24.28
C LEU A 222 -13.01 -1.47 23.61
N SER A 223 -14.27 -1.45 24.08
CA SER A 223 -15.31 -0.57 23.53
C SER A 223 -14.97 0.93 23.66
N THR A 224 -14.39 1.33 24.79
CA THR A 224 -13.93 2.71 24.98
C THR A 224 -12.82 3.09 24.01
N LEU A 225 -11.89 2.18 23.76
CA LEU A 225 -10.82 2.38 22.79
C LEU A 225 -11.36 2.50 21.36
N GLN A 226 -12.33 1.66 21.00
CA GLN A 226 -13.02 1.71 19.69
C GLN A 226 -13.76 3.04 19.51
N THR A 227 -14.51 3.48 20.51
CA THR A 227 -15.21 4.78 20.49
C THR A 227 -14.24 5.94 20.34
N ALA A 228 -13.13 5.93 21.07
CA ALA A 228 -12.09 6.94 20.96
C ALA A 228 -11.49 7.00 19.54
N ALA A 229 -11.30 5.85 18.89
CA ALA A 229 -10.84 5.77 17.50
C ALA A 229 -11.87 6.39 16.52
N ILE A 230 -13.17 6.12 16.71
CA ILE A 230 -14.24 6.68 15.86
C ILE A 230 -14.27 8.22 15.99
N VAL A 231 -14.24 8.74 17.22
CA VAL A 231 -14.24 10.18 17.47
C VAL A 231 -12.99 10.85 16.87
N GLY A 232 -11.82 10.23 17.04
CA GLY A 232 -10.57 10.73 16.48
C GLY A 232 -10.51 10.64 14.93
N GLY A 233 -11.22 9.71 14.33
CA GLY A 233 -11.30 9.53 12.87
C GLY A 233 -12.09 10.62 12.16
N LEU A 234 -13.09 11.21 12.81
CA LEU A 234 -13.98 12.19 12.19
C LEU A 234 -13.26 13.41 11.60
N PRO A 235 -12.40 14.15 12.33
CA PRO A 235 -11.67 15.27 11.76
C PRO A 235 -10.65 14.84 10.69
N LEU A 236 -10.10 13.62 10.80
CA LEU A 236 -9.14 13.09 9.84
C LEU A 236 -9.78 12.73 8.49
N LEU A 237 -11.10 12.53 8.43
CA LEU A 237 -11.81 12.37 7.17
C LEU A 237 -11.62 13.58 6.26
N ALA A 238 -11.84 14.79 6.80
CA ALA A 238 -11.65 16.03 6.04
C ALA A 238 -10.18 16.19 5.59
N ILE A 239 -9.23 15.92 6.48
CA ILE A 239 -7.80 15.97 6.17
C ILE A 239 -7.45 14.95 5.07
N SER A 240 -7.99 13.74 5.12
CA SER A 240 -7.74 12.71 4.12
C SER A 240 -8.25 13.10 2.73
N VAL A 241 -9.42 13.74 2.65
CA VAL A 241 -9.94 14.30 1.39
C VAL A 241 -9.02 15.40 0.85
N MET A 242 -8.56 16.31 1.71
CA MET A 242 -7.61 17.37 1.30
C MET A 242 -6.27 16.79 0.82
N LEU A 243 -5.75 15.76 1.49
CA LEU A 243 -4.53 15.06 1.09
C LEU A 243 -4.72 14.36 -0.27
N MET A 244 -5.85 13.73 -0.51
CA MET A 244 -6.16 13.10 -1.80
C MET A 244 -6.18 14.14 -2.93
N ILE A 245 -6.85 15.27 -2.74
CA ILE A 245 -6.87 16.38 -3.71
C ILE A 245 -5.45 16.92 -3.95
N SER A 246 -4.68 17.11 -2.88
CA SER A 246 -3.29 17.56 -2.96
C SER A 246 -2.40 16.58 -3.72
N ALA A 247 -2.55 15.27 -3.46
CA ALA A 247 -1.79 14.22 -4.14
C ALA A 247 -2.10 14.19 -5.65
N VAL A 248 -3.38 14.28 -6.03
CA VAL A 248 -3.78 14.33 -7.45
C VAL A 248 -3.19 15.57 -8.14
N ARG A 249 -3.25 16.74 -7.48
CA ARG A 249 -2.66 17.98 -8.03
C ARG A 249 -1.15 17.88 -8.16
N ALA A 250 -0.45 17.40 -7.13
CA ALA A 250 1.00 17.24 -7.16
C ALA A 250 1.43 16.27 -8.26
N THR A 251 0.77 15.10 -8.37
CA THR A 251 1.07 14.13 -9.42
C THR A 251 0.79 14.69 -10.82
N SER A 252 -0.28 15.45 -10.99
CA SER A 252 -0.60 16.12 -12.25
C SER A 252 0.46 17.17 -12.63
N LEU A 253 0.94 17.94 -11.66
CA LEU A 253 2.02 18.91 -11.89
C LEU A 253 3.33 18.21 -12.22
N ASP A 254 3.69 17.14 -11.51
CA ASP A 254 4.90 16.38 -11.78
C ASP A 254 4.87 15.75 -13.19
N LEU A 255 3.72 15.23 -13.62
CA LEU A 255 3.54 14.73 -14.98
C LEU A 255 3.74 15.83 -16.02
N ARG A 256 3.18 17.02 -15.80
CA ARG A 256 3.32 18.16 -16.73
C ARG A 256 4.75 18.70 -16.82
N HIS A 257 5.54 18.54 -15.77
CA HIS A 257 6.96 18.93 -15.77
C HIS A 257 7.89 17.87 -16.37
N GLN A 258 7.37 16.69 -16.71
CA GLN A 258 8.17 15.71 -17.46
C GLN A 258 8.33 16.19 -18.90
N GLU A 259 9.56 16.29 -19.37
CA GLU A 259 9.89 16.72 -20.75
C GLU A 259 9.23 15.84 -21.82
N SER A 260 8.92 14.57 -21.49
CA SER A 260 8.22 13.63 -22.37
C SER A 260 6.69 13.71 -22.29
N TYR A 261 6.12 14.60 -21.43
CA TYR A 261 4.68 14.72 -21.29
C TYR A 261 4.11 15.57 -22.42
N ILE A 262 3.29 14.95 -23.25
CA ILE A 262 2.51 15.62 -24.29
C ILE A 262 1.08 15.69 -23.76
N GLU A 263 0.58 16.91 -23.47
CA GLU A 263 -0.78 17.10 -22.95
C GLU A 263 -1.80 16.70 -24.04
N PRO A 264 -2.65 15.71 -23.77
CA PRO A 264 -3.71 15.34 -24.72
C PRO A 264 -4.73 16.49 -24.77
N THR A 265 -4.74 17.24 -25.86
CA THR A 265 -5.67 18.36 -26.06
C THR A 265 -6.97 17.92 -26.74
N ILE A 266 -6.97 16.76 -27.35
CA ILE A 266 -8.13 16.17 -28.02
C ILE A 266 -8.13 14.69 -27.69
N ASN A 267 -9.29 14.15 -27.33
CA ASN A 267 -9.48 12.73 -27.13
C ASN A 267 -9.52 12.08 -28.52
N ILE A 268 -8.43 11.44 -28.93
CA ILE A 268 -8.28 10.87 -30.27
C ILE A 268 -9.38 9.81 -30.54
N GLU A 269 -9.85 9.14 -29.49
CA GLU A 269 -10.92 8.14 -29.56
C GLU A 269 -12.31 8.76 -29.88
N GLU A 270 -12.49 10.05 -29.65
CA GLU A 270 -13.74 10.78 -29.95
C GLU A 270 -13.72 11.50 -31.30
N LEU A 271 -12.58 11.44 -32.02
CA LEU A 271 -12.51 12.02 -33.37
C LEU A 271 -13.24 11.11 -34.37
N PRO A 272 -14.00 11.69 -35.32
CA PRO A 272 -14.58 10.90 -36.41
C PRO A 272 -13.45 10.28 -37.25
N ASP A 273 -13.72 9.12 -37.88
CA ASP A 273 -12.81 8.48 -38.81
C ASP A 273 -12.35 9.49 -39.87
N MET A 274 -11.07 9.88 -39.78
CA MET A 274 -10.46 10.84 -40.69
C MET A 274 -9.93 10.13 -41.93
N ASP A 275 -10.20 10.70 -43.12
CA ASP A 275 -9.54 10.22 -44.32
C ASP A 275 -8.05 10.36 -44.18
N PRO A 276 -7.24 9.28 -44.27
CA PRO A 276 -5.79 9.33 -44.10
C PRO A 276 -5.07 10.32 -45.05
N TRP A 277 -5.73 10.69 -46.15
CA TRP A 277 -5.19 11.59 -47.17
C TRP A 277 -5.73 13.04 -47.02
N SER A 278 -6.58 13.28 -46.05
CA SER A 278 -7.00 14.65 -45.69
C SER A 278 -5.85 15.40 -44.96
N ALA A 279 -5.95 16.72 -44.91
CA ALA A 279 -4.98 17.52 -44.17
C ALA A 279 -4.97 17.14 -42.68
N GLU A 280 -6.13 16.84 -42.12
CA GLU A 280 -6.33 16.42 -40.73
C GLU A 280 -5.74 15.04 -40.48
N GLY A 281 -6.01 14.07 -41.38
CA GLY A 281 -5.46 12.71 -41.30
C GLY A 281 -3.96 12.67 -41.41
N MET A 282 -3.36 13.47 -42.29
CA MET A 282 -1.90 13.60 -42.42
C MET A 282 -1.29 14.26 -41.18
N ALA A 283 -1.92 15.28 -40.62
CA ALA A 283 -1.46 15.95 -39.39
C ALA A 283 -1.55 15.01 -38.18
N LEU A 284 -2.59 14.17 -38.08
CA LEU A 284 -2.74 13.14 -37.06
C LEU A 284 -1.62 12.09 -37.18
N ALA A 285 -1.42 11.55 -38.35
CA ALA A 285 -0.35 10.55 -38.60
C ALA A 285 1.04 11.10 -38.28
N GLN A 286 1.31 12.36 -38.61
CA GLN A 286 2.57 13.00 -38.25
C GLN A 286 2.71 13.18 -36.73
N PHE A 287 1.65 13.59 -36.05
CA PHE A 287 1.66 13.72 -34.59
C PHE A 287 1.88 12.36 -33.88
N GLU A 288 1.18 11.30 -34.31
CA GLU A 288 1.36 9.96 -33.76
C GLU A 288 2.79 9.46 -33.94
N LYS A 289 3.36 9.63 -35.13
CA LYS A 289 4.75 9.25 -35.43
C LYS A 289 5.76 9.96 -34.51
N GLU A 290 5.63 11.26 -34.34
CA GLU A 290 6.56 12.02 -33.50
C GLU A 290 6.36 11.73 -32.00
N LYS A 291 5.12 11.45 -31.58
CA LYS A 291 4.77 11.02 -30.24
C LYS A 291 5.41 9.68 -29.90
N ASP A 292 5.29 8.69 -30.79
CA ASP A 292 5.90 7.36 -30.61
C ASP A 292 7.44 7.46 -30.54
N ALA A 293 8.04 8.26 -31.43
CA ALA A 293 9.49 8.50 -31.39
C ALA A 293 9.95 9.16 -30.07
N ALA A 294 9.16 10.08 -29.51
CA ALA A 294 9.45 10.70 -28.22
C ALA A 294 9.31 9.70 -27.06
N GLN A 295 8.35 8.77 -27.13
CA GLN A 295 8.18 7.71 -26.14
C GLN A 295 9.34 6.71 -26.17
N ASP A 296 9.77 6.28 -27.36
CA ASP A 296 10.94 5.41 -27.55
C ASP A 296 12.23 6.06 -27.01
N ALA A 297 12.40 7.35 -27.22
CA ALA A 297 13.55 8.08 -26.69
C ALA A 297 13.53 8.17 -25.14
N ALA A 298 12.35 8.30 -24.54
CA ALA A 298 12.20 8.29 -23.09
C ALA A 298 12.49 6.90 -22.49
N GLU A 299 12.17 5.83 -23.20
CA GLU A 299 12.51 4.46 -22.80
C GLU A 299 14.03 4.21 -22.87
N LEU A 300 14.68 4.64 -23.96
CA LEU A 300 16.14 4.58 -24.09
C LEU A 300 16.87 5.34 -22.98
N GLU A 301 16.38 6.52 -22.58
CA GLU A 301 16.95 7.25 -21.44
C GLU A 301 16.82 6.45 -20.14
N ARG A 302 15.68 5.81 -19.89
CA ARG A 302 15.48 4.96 -18.71
C ARG A 302 16.43 3.77 -18.67
N GLU A 303 16.66 3.13 -19.82
CA GLU A 303 17.61 2.03 -19.94
C GLU A 303 19.05 2.50 -19.68
N ALA A 304 19.46 3.64 -20.26
CA ALA A 304 20.77 4.23 -20.02
C ALA A 304 20.97 4.63 -18.55
N TYR A 305 19.95 5.18 -17.91
CA TYR A 305 19.99 5.51 -16.48
C TYR A 305 20.13 4.26 -15.61
N LYS A 306 19.45 3.17 -15.95
CA LYS A 306 19.55 1.88 -15.26
C LYS A 306 20.96 1.29 -15.42
N ALA A 307 21.50 1.32 -16.62
CA ALA A 307 22.87 0.85 -16.90
C ALA A 307 23.90 1.63 -16.06
N LEU A 308 23.77 2.96 -15.98
CA LEU A 308 24.64 3.78 -15.14
C LEU A 308 24.51 3.43 -13.64
N ALA A 309 23.28 3.16 -13.18
CA ALA A 309 23.05 2.77 -11.79
C ALA A 309 23.67 1.40 -11.44
N ASP A 310 23.65 0.46 -12.40
CA ASP A 310 24.26 -0.86 -12.24
C ASP A 310 25.79 -0.75 -12.19
N VAL A 311 26.41 0.04 -13.07
CA VAL A 311 27.85 0.32 -13.01
C VAL A 311 28.27 1.00 -11.70
N LYS A 312 27.52 1.99 -11.24
CA LYS A 312 27.78 2.64 -9.94
C LYS A 312 27.63 1.69 -8.75
N LYS A 313 26.75 0.70 -8.86
CA LYS A 313 26.59 -0.36 -7.86
C LYS A 313 27.80 -1.30 -7.84
N GLU A 314 28.33 -1.66 -8.99
CA GLU A 314 29.52 -2.49 -9.14
C GLU A 314 30.77 -1.80 -8.57
N ILE A 315 30.95 -0.51 -8.89
CA ILE A 315 32.00 0.32 -8.31
C ILE A 315 31.90 0.35 -6.78
N ARG A 316 30.71 0.53 -6.22
CA ARG A 316 30.53 0.52 -4.75
C ARG A 316 30.87 -0.84 -4.13
N ALA A 317 30.53 -1.94 -4.78
CA ALA A 317 30.86 -3.27 -4.33
C ALA A 317 32.38 -3.47 -4.30
N TYR A 318 33.07 -3.06 -5.36
CA TYR A 318 34.54 -3.11 -5.46
C TYR A 318 35.22 -2.30 -4.35
N VAL A 319 34.79 -1.06 -4.12
CA VAL A 319 35.36 -0.19 -3.08
C VAL A 319 35.14 -0.78 -1.68
N LEU A 320 33.98 -1.38 -1.42
CA LEU A 320 33.68 -2.04 -0.14
C LEU A 320 34.56 -3.28 0.10
N GLU A 321 34.84 -4.08 -0.94
CA GLU A 321 35.73 -5.24 -0.83
C GLU A 321 37.17 -4.83 -0.52
N GLN A 322 37.63 -3.69 -1.01
CA GLN A 322 38.99 -3.19 -0.75
C GLN A 322 39.12 -2.48 0.60
N GLY A 323 38.02 -2.32 1.38
CA GLY A 323 38.06 -1.67 2.71
C GLY A 323 38.44 -0.19 2.68
N ALA A 324 38.39 0.47 1.52
CA ALA A 324 38.83 1.84 1.30
C ALA A 324 37.66 2.84 1.31
N GLN A 325 37.96 4.10 1.64
CA GLN A 325 37.03 5.21 1.41
C GLN A 325 37.09 5.64 -0.07
N MET A 326 35.95 5.96 -0.64
CA MET A 326 35.73 6.21 -2.07
C MET A 326 36.61 7.34 -2.67
N GLU A 327 37.14 8.23 -1.84
CA GLU A 327 37.95 9.39 -2.27
C GLU A 327 39.47 9.09 -2.44
N THR A 328 39.94 7.91 -2.06
CA THR A 328 41.38 7.61 -1.95
C THR A 328 41.85 6.45 -2.83
N HIS A 329 40.94 5.80 -3.60
CA HIS A 329 41.30 4.61 -4.39
C HIS A 329 41.13 4.89 -5.88
N GLU A 330 42.20 4.64 -6.67
CA GLU A 330 42.09 4.63 -8.12
C GLU A 330 41.28 3.43 -8.59
N LEU A 331 40.17 3.69 -9.27
CA LEU A 331 39.33 2.66 -9.85
C LEU A 331 40.11 1.90 -10.96
N PRO A 332 39.90 0.58 -11.08
CA PRO A 332 40.44 -0.17 -12.22
C PRO A 332 40.01 0.44 -13.54
N GLU A 333 40.90 0.37 -14.55
CA GLU A 333 40.68 0.99 -15.84
C GLU A 333 39.40 0.52 -16.54
N ASN A 334 39.04 -0.75 -16.38
CA ASN A 334 37.79 -1.32 -16.90
C ASN A 334 36.54 -0.69 -16.27
N LEU A 335 36.54 -0.38 -14.95
CA LEU A 335 35.40 0.26 -14.26
C LEU A 335 35.33 1.75 -14.59
N GLN A 336 36.47 2.42 -14.79
CA GLN A 336 36.52 3.81 -15.27
C GLN A 336 35.93 3.93 -16.66
N GLN A 337 36.34 3.06 -17.60
CA GLN A 337 35.81 3.02 -18.95
C GLN A 337 34.31 2.70 -18.99
N ALA A 338 33.86 1.74 -18.18
CA ALA A 338 32.44 1.41 -18.08
C ALA A 338 31.59 2.58 -17.54
N LEU A 339 32.10 3.32 -16.56
CA LEU A 339 31.43 4.51 -16.02
C LEU A 339 31.31 5.60 -17.06
N GLU A 340 32.44 5.92 -17.76
CA GLU A 340 32.47 6.94 -18.81
C GLU A 340 31.52 6.60 -19.97
N GLN A 341 31.51 5.33 -20.41
CA GLN A 341 30.59 4.87 -21.45
C GLN A 341 29.11 5.00 -21.01
N ALA A 342 28.78 4.62 -19.78
CA ALA A 342 27.41 4.72 -19.27
C ALA A 342 26.97 6.19 -19.13
N GLU A 343 27.85 7.09 -18.67
CA GLU A 343 27.56 8.52 -18.55
C GLU A 343 27.38 9.17 -19.94
N ASN A 344 28.22 8.82 -20.91
CA ASN A 344 28.09 9.30 -22.29
C ASN A 344 26.80 8.78 -22.95
N SER A 345 26.45 7.51 -22.72
CA SER A 345 25.20 6.92 -23.23
C SER A 345 23.97 7.63 -22.66
N LEU A 346 23.99 7.93 -21.36
CA LEU A 346 22.89 8.66 -20.71
C LEU A 346 22.78 10.08 -21.24
N SER A 347 23.89 10.81 -21.37
CA SER A 347 23.91 12.16 -21.93
C SER A 347 23.35 12.20 -23.35
N THR A 348 23.73 11.22 -24.19
CA THR A 348 23.25 11.10 -25.58
C THR A 348 21.75 10.79 -25.62
N ALA A 349 21.28 9.89 -24.75
CA ALA A 349 19.87 9.54 -24.67
C ALA A 349 19.02 10.73 -24.17
N GLN A 350 19.52 11.51 -23.22
CA GLN A 350 18.88 12.74 -22.73
C GLN A 350 18.75 13.81 -23.83
N ALA A 351 19.83 14.06 -24.57
CA ALA A 351 19.80 15.02 -25.66
C ALA A 351 18.80 14.63 -26.77
N LYS A 352 18.78 13.34 -27.13
CA LYS A 352 17.81 12.81 -28.10
C LYS A 352 16.37 12.91 -27.63
N LYS A 353 16.10 12.62 -26.36
CA LYS A 353 14.78 12.76 -25.76
C LYS A 353 14.27 14.20 -25.83
N VAL A 354 15.10 15.18 -25.49
CA VAL A 354 14.72 16.61 -25.54
C VAL A 354 14.37 17.00 -26.98
N GLU A 355 15.21 16.65 -27.96
CA GLU A 355 14.96 16.94 -29.35
C GLU A 355 13.63 16.36 -29.85
N LEU A 356 13.40 15.07 -29.63
CA LEU A 356 12.19 14.39 -30.09
C LEU A 356 10.93 14.86 -29.35
N SER A 357 11.03 15.23 -28.06
CA SER A 357 9.92 15.84 -27.31
C SER A 357 9.53 17.20 -27.90
N GLU A 358 10.50 18.02 -28.33
CA GLU A 358 10.22 19.29 -29.00
C GLU A 358 9.55 19.09 -30.37
N GLN A 359 9.98 18.06 -31.12
CA GLN A 359 9.37 17.73 -32.41
C GLN A 359 7.92 17.26 -32.25
N ALA A 360 7.66 16.38 -31.29
CA ALA A 360 6.31 15.93 -30.94
C ALA A 360 5.41 17.09 -30.49
N GLN A 361 5.95 18.03 -29.71
CA GLN A 361 5.21 19.22 -29.30
C GLN A 361 4.85 20.13 -30.50
N LYS A 362 5.76 20.32 -31.45
CA LYS A 362 5.49 21.09 -32.67
C LYS A 362 4.44 20.41 -33.54
N ALA A 363 4.53 19.09 -33.73
CA ALA A 363 3.54 18.31 -34.47
C ALA A 363 2.16 18.38 -33.81
N ARG A 364 2.09 18.36 -32.48
CA ARG A 364 0.86 18.54 -31.70
C ARG A 364 0.21 19.91 -31.96
N VAL A 365 0.99 20.96 -31.90
CA VAL A 365 0.49 22.32 -32.13
C VAL A 365 -0.09 22.44 -33.56
N ALA A 366 0.63 21.88 -34.55
CA ALA A 366 0.16 21.86 -35.93
C ALA A 366 -1.15 21.08 -36.09
N PHE A 367 -1.24 19.89 -35.48
CA PHE A 367 -2.46 19.08 -35.49
C PHE A 367 -3.63 19.84 -34.86
N ASN A 368 -3.44 20.45 -33.69
CA ASN A 368 -4.48 21.23 -33.03
C ASN A 368 -4.99 22.42 -33.85
N GLN A 369 -4.10 23.07 -34.61
CA GLN A 369 -4.49 24.16 -35.50
C GLN A 369 -5.41 23.66 -36.62
N VAL A 370 -5.05 22.54 -37.24
CA VAL A 370 -5.85 21.92 -38.30
C VAL A 370 -7.21 21.44 -37.79
N VAL A 371 -7.25 20.83 -36.62
CA VAL A 371 -8.52 20.33 -36.03
C VAL A 371 -9.41 21.47 -35.54
N ALA A 372 -8.84 22.58 -35.08
CA ALA A 372 -9.64 23.76 -34.67
C ALA A 372 -10.41 24.42 -35.81
N GLU A 373 -10.02 24.15 -37.06
CA GLU A 373 -10.69 24.65 -38.27
C GLU A 373 -11.81 23.73 -38.74
N LEU A 374 -11.97 22.51 -38.13
CA LEU A 374 -13.05 21.59 -38.43
C LEU A 374 -14.39 22.15 -37.91
N PRO A 375 -15.45 22.17 -38.69
CA PRO A 375 -16.78 22.53 -38.23
C PRO A 375 -17.22 21.45 -37.22
N LEU A 376 -17.36 21.84 -35.96
CA LEU A 376 -17.99 21.02 -34.94
C LEU A 376 -19.39 20.70 -35.38
N ALA A 377 -19.68 19.42 -35.65
CA ALA A 377 -20.99 18.91 -36.08
C ALA A 377 -21.97 18.89 -34.89
#